data_b8caa604104e862b506330e900dc2b19
#
_entry.id   b8caa604104e862b506330e900dc2b19
#
_cell.length_a   1.000
_cell.length_b   1.000
_cell.length_c   1.000
_cell.angle_alpha   90.00
_cell.angle_beta   90.00
_cell.angle_gamma   90.00
#
_symmetry.space_group_name_H-M   'P 1'
#
loop_
_entity.id
_entity.type
_entity.pdbx_description
1 polymer ?
#
loop_
_entity_poly.entity_id
_entity_poly.type
_entity_poly.pdbx_seq_one_letter_code
_entity_poly.pdbx_strand_id
1 'polypeptide(L)'
;MNEHAIFHMPDSAYCFPVLRLRAAKGDISEAWVIYESKYVIAQKQSRRQMTKKFTGRLYDYYSVTLDLEDTRIGYVFYIRIGEDYYFFSEDGLTRTYDYSSGYYNFFQYPYINEADILYRVPWTSHAVFYQIFVDRFYAGDIEADKSYVNCRWGEKPMPKSF
;
A
#
# COMPACT_ATOMS: atom_id res chain seq x y z
N MET A 1 -2.39 17.05 -8.18
CA MET A 1 -1.59 16.82 -6.97
C MET A 1 -2.09 15.52 -6.37
N ASN A 2 -1.28 14.48 -6.49
CA ASN A 2 -1.59 13.19 -5.85
C ASN A 2 -1.20 13.29 -4.39
N GLU A 3 -2.17 13.48 -3.50
CA GLU A 3 -1.92 13.32 -2.08
C GLU A 3 -1.79 11.82 -1.79
N HIS A 4 -0.55 11.36 -1.72
CA HIS A 4 -0.23 10.06 -1.15
C HIS A 4 -0.66 10.05 0.32
N ALA A 5 -1.34 8.99 0.72
CA ALA A 5 -1.71 8.78 2.11
C ALA A 5 -0.44 8.79 2.99
N ILE A 6 -0.26 9.86 3.74
CA ILE A 6 0.82 9.94 4.72
C ILE A 6 0.35 9.14 5.93
N PHE A 7 0.97 7.98 6.14
CA PHE A 7 0.81 7.22 7.38
C PHE A 7 1.47 8.01 8.51
N HIS A 8 0.66 8.49 9.43
CA HIS A 8 1.15 9.02 10.69
C HIS A 8 1.04 7.90 11.72
N MET A 9 2.16 7.35 12.15
CA MET A 9 2.19 6.38 13.24
C MET A 9 2.36 7.13 14.57
N PRO A 10 1.55 6.82 15.58
CA PRO A 10 1.77 7.34 16.93
C PRO A 10 2.94 6.61 17.61
N ASP A 11 3.62 7.29 18.52
CA ASP A 11 4.82 6.87 19.26
C ASP A 11 4.59 5.72 20.29
N SER A 12 3.58 4.90 20.12
CA SER A 12 3.29 3.80 21.04
C SER A 12 3.30 2.45 20.34
N ALA A 13 3.65 1.41 21.09
CA ALA A 13 3.72 0.01 20.66
C ALA A 13 2.38 -0.58 20.13
N TYR A 14 1.31 0.21 20.11
CA TYR A 14 0.03 -0.13 19.54
C TYR A 14 -0.09 0.47 18.14
N CYS A 15 -0.29 -0.36 17.15
CA CYS A 15 -0.53 0.09 15.78
C CYS A 15 -2.01 0.46 15.62
N PHE A 16 -2.28 1.73 15.35
CA PHE A 16 -3.62 2.22 15.01
C PHE A 16 -3.71 2.54 13.51
N PRO A 17 -3.82 1.53 12.63
CA PRO A 17 -3.89 1.79 11.21
C PRO A 17 -5.14 2.60 10.87
N VAL A 18 -4.95 3.61 10.02
CA VAL A 18 -6.05 4.40 9.47
C VAL A 18 -6.35 3.90 8.07
N LEU A 19 -7.46 3.17 7.92
CA LEU A 19 -7.94 2.74 6.62
C LEU A 19 -8.77 3.85 5.98
N ARG A 20 -8.55 4.07 4.68
CA ARG A 20 -9.23 5.10 3.90
C ARG A 20 -9.87 4.51 2.66
N LEU A 21 -11.08 4.97 2.36
CA LEU A 21 -11.81 4.64 1.15
C LEU A 21 -12.17 5.94 0.42
N ARG A 22 -11.91 5.98 -0.88
CA ARG A 22 -12.32 7.07 -1.76
C ARG A 22 -13.35 6.55 -2.75
N ALA A 23 -14.47 7.26 -2.87
CA ALA A 23 -15.53 6.95 -3.83
C ALA A 23 -15.94 8.21 -4.60
N ALA A 24 -16.65 8.04 -5.70
CA ALA A 24 -17.28 9.17 -6.38
C ALA A 24 -18.23 9.90 -5.43
N LYS A 25 -18.35 11.20 -5.59
CA LYS A 25 -19.14 12.04 -4.71
C LYS A 25 -20.61 11.61 -4.71
N GLY A 26 -21.13 11.31 -3.52
CA GLY A 26 -22.51 10.91 -3.32
C GLY A 26 -22.83 9.46 -3.68
N ASP A 27 -21.85 8.68 -4.13
CA ASP A 27 -22.04 7.31 -4.60
C ASP A 27 -22.30 6.32 -3.44
N ILE A 28 -21.59 6.51 -2.34
CA ILE A 28 -21.68 5.66 -1.15
C ILE A 28 -22.44 6.38 -0.05
N SER A 29 -23.53 5.77 0.44
CA SER A 29 -24.30 6.28 1.58
C SER A 29 -23.72 5.80 2.92
N GLU A 30 -23.24 4.57 2.98
CA GLU A 30 -22.67 3.96 4.18
C GLU A 30 -21.44 3.13 3.83
N ALA A 31 -20.45 3.14 4.71
CA ALA A 31 -19.24 2.37 4.54
C ALA A 31 -18.79 1.74 5.87
N TRP A 32 -18.36 0.50 5.80
CA TRP A 32 -17.73 -0.25 6.90
C TRP A 32 -16.47 -0.93 6.41
N VAL A 33 -15.59 -1.29 7.32
CA VAL A 33 -14.53 -2.25 7.10
C VAL A 33 -14.85 -3.53 7.89
N ILE A 34 -14.68 -4.67 7.25
CA ILE A 34 -14.73 -5.99 7.84
C ILE A 34 -13.31 -6.53 7.83
N TYR A 35 -12.80 -6.95 8.96
CA TYR A 35 -11.40 -7.32 9.11
C TYR A 35 -11.21 -8.40 10.15
N GLU A 36 -10.12 -9.15 10.02
CA GLU A 36 -9.66 -10.13 11.02
C GLU A 36 -8.18 -10.41 10.81
N SER A 37 -7.54 -11.04 11.82
CA SER A 37 -6.15 -11.47 11.72
C SER A 37 -5.95 -12.38 10.50
N LYS A 38 -4.93 -12.10 9.72
CA LYS A 38 -4.57 -12.86 8.52
C LYS A 38 -4.28 -14.34 8.81
N TYR A 39 -3.87 -14.66 10.01
CA TYR A 39 -3.44 -16.01 10.41
C TYR A 39 -4.51 -16.79 11.17
N VAL A 40 -5.59 -16.14 11.53
CA VAL A 40 -6.70 -16.77 12.22
C VAL A 40 -7.91 -16.75 11.30
N ILE A 41 -8.32 -17.91 10.82
CA ILE A 41 -9.57 -18.05 10.10
C ILE A 41 -10.67 -18.07 11.14
N ALA A 42 -11.16 -16.90 11.50
CA ALA A 42 -12.18 -16.74 12.50
C ALA A 42 -13.58 -17.00 11.89
N GLN A 43 -14.42 -17.69 12.65
CA GLN A 43 -15.83 -17.86 12.29
C GLN A 43 -16.61 -16.53 12.31
N LYS A 44 -16.10 -15.55 13.05
CA LYS A 44 -16.70 -14.22 13.17
C LYS A 44 -15.64 -13.15 12.97
N GLN A 45 -15.86 -12.33 11.98
CA GLN A 45 -15.01 -11.19 11.67
C GLN A 45 -15.45 -9.94 12.42
N SER A 46 -14.50 -9.08 12.71
CA SER A 46 -14.74 -7.77 13.29
C SER A 46 -15.25 -6.82 12.22
N ARG A 47 -16.16 -5.91 12.61
CA ARG A 47 -16.73 -4.90 11.71
C ARG A 47 -16.68 -3.52 12.37
N ARG A 48 -16.21 -2.51 11.61
CA ARG A 48 -16.10 -1.13 12.09
C ARG A 48 -16.67 -0.17 11.04
N GLN A 49 -17.53 0.75 11.48
CA GLN A 49 -18.10 1.77 10.59
C GLN A 49 -17.06 2.83 10.27
N MET A 50 -17.04 3.24 9.00
CA MET A 50 -16.22 4.33 8.52
C MET A 50 -16.98 5.65 8.59
N THR A 51 -16.25 6.73 8.85
CA THR A 51 -16.80 8.09 8.88
C THR A 51 -16.39 8.83 7.61
N LYS A 52 -17.36 9.49 6.96
CA LYS A 52 -17.05 10.44 5.89
C LYS A 52 -16.32 11.64 6.50
N LYS A 53 -15.05 11.80 6.19
CA LYS A 53 -14.17 12.85 6.74
C LYS A 53 -14.11 14.09 5.87
N PHE A 54 -14.22 13.90 4.56
CA PHE A 54 -14.06 14.99 3.61
C PHE A 54 -14.87 14.72 2.34
N THR A 55 -15.43 15.78 1.76
CA THR A 55 -16.07 15.79 0.46
C THR A 55 -15.34 16.79 -0.43
N GLY A 56 -14.70 16.27 -1.47
CA GLY A 56 -14.07 17.08 -2.51
C GLY A 56 -15.03 17.49 -3.62
N ARG A 57 -14.47 17.99 -4.71
CA ARG A 57 -15.25 18.34 -5.91
C ARG A 57 -15.82 17.10 -6.60
N LEU A 58 -15.02 16.04 -6.71
CA LEU A 58 -15.33 14.81 -7.44
C LEU A 58 -15.49 13.57 -6.55
N TYR A 59 -14.97 13.61 -5.32
CA TYR A 59 -14.86 12.42 -4.47
C TYR A 59 -15.25 12.71 -3.03
N ASP A 60 -15.80 11.67 -2.40
CA ASP A 60 -15.98 11.55 -0.96
C ASP A 60 -14.88 10.66 -0.37
N TYR A 61 -14.43 11.00 0.83
CA TYR A 61 -13.36 10.31 1.54
C TYR A 61 -13.87 9.80 2.88
N TYR A 62 -13.78 8.51 3.07
CA TYR A 62 -14.16 7.82 4.30
C TYR A 62 -12.91 7.33 5.00
N SER A 63 -12.91 7.32 6.33
CA SER A 63 -11.82 6.74 7.09
C SER A 63 -12.30 6.10 8.38
N VAL A 64 -11.50 5.16 8.87
CA VAL A 64 -11.65 4.50 10.15
C VAL A 64 -10.27 4.23 10.72
N THR A 65 -10.13 4.42 12.03
CA THR A 65 -8.95 3.98 12.78
C THR A 65 -9.29 2.66 13.44
N LEU A 66 -8.44 1.68 13.26
CA LEU A 66 -8.58 0.37 13.90
C LEU A 66 -7.61 0.30 15.08
N ASP A 67 -8.10 -0.27 16.18
CA ASP A 67 -7.30 -0.64 17.33
C ASP A 67 -7.06 -2.15 17.24
N LEU A 68 -5.82 -2.53 16.97
CA LEU A 68 -5.46 -3.90 16.62
C LEU A 68 -4.44 -4.45 17.58
N GLU A 69 -4.73 -5.64 18.10
CA GLU A 69 -3.76 -6.45 18.85
C GLU A 69 -2.72 -7.08 17.90
N ASP A 70 -3.15 -7.49 16.70
CA ASP A 70 -2.28 -8.00 15.64
C ASP A 70 -2.33 -7.07 14.43
N THR A 71 -1.16 -6.60 13.99
CA THR A 71 -1.04 -5.69 12.84
C THR A 71 -1.23 -6.38 11.49
N ARG A 72 -1.31 -7.72 11.47
CA ARG A 72 -1.44 -8.54 10.26
C ARG A 72 -2.89 -8.88 9.99
N ILE A 73 -3.60 -8.00 9.34
CA ILE A 73 -5.01 -8.20 9.01
C ILE A 73 -5.27 -8.34 7.52
N GLY A 74 -6.26 -9.17 7.19
CA GLY A 74 -6.98 -9.11 5.94
C GLY A 74 -8.26 -8.31 6.13
N TYR A 75 -8.66 -7.48 5.17
CA TYR A 75 -9.86 -6.68 5.27
C TYR A 75 -10.56 -6.48 3.94
N VAL A 76 -11.87 -6.23 3.99
CA VAL A 76 -12.69 -5.80 2.86
C VAL A 76 -13.53 -4.60 3.28
N PHE A 77 -13.87 -3.76 2.33
CA PHE A 77 -14.87 -2.73 2.56
C PHE A 77 -16.27 -3.29 2.28
N TYR A 78 -17.21 -2.96 3.14
CA TYR A 78 -18.63 -3.24 2.95
C TYR A 78 -19.35 -1.92 2.81
N ILE A 79 -19.93 -1.68 1.65
CA ILE A 79 -20.43 -0.37 1.25
C ILE A 79 -21.88 -0.45 0.76
N ARG A 80 -22.64 0.61 1.00
CA ARG A 80 -24.00 0.77 0.49
C ARG A 80 -24.00 1.77 -0.66
N ILE A 81 -24.52 1.32 -1.82
CA ILE A 81 -24.73 2.12 -3.03
C ILE A 81 -26.21 2.05 -3.37
N GLY A 82 -26.91 3.17 -3.26
CA GLY A 82 -28.36 3.17 -3.37
C GLY A 82 -29.01 2.30 -2.29
N GLU A 83 -29.80 1.32 -2.71
CA GLU A 83 -30.44 0.35 -1.81
C GLU A 83 -29.66 -0.95 -1.63
N ASP A 84 -28.60 -1.14 -2.41
CA ASP A 84 -27.82 -2.37 -2.44
C ASP A 84 -26.55 -2.28 -1.62
N TYR A 85 -26.09 -3.44 -1.14
CA TYR A 85 -24.80 -3.59 -0.43
C TYR A 85 -23.81 -4.37 -1.27
N TYR A 86 -22.56 -3.97 -1.19
CA TYR A 86 -21.43 -4.56 -1.92
C TYR A 86 -20.23 -4.73 -1.01
N PHE A 87 -19.43 -5.74 -1.36
CA PHE A 87 -18.10 -5.92 -0.80
C PHE A 87 -17.08 -5.43 -1.82
N PHE A 88 -16.11 -4.66 -1.38
CA PHE A 88 -15.00 -4.19 -2.19
C PHE A 88 -13.69 -4.77 -1.65
N SER A 89 -13.07 -5.60 -2.47
CA SER A 89 -11.81 -6.32 -2.21
C SER A 89 -10.85 -6.14 -3.39
N GLU A 90 -9.75 -6.89 -3.43
CA GLU A 90 -8.84 -6.92 -4.57
C GLU A 90 -9.51 -7.42 -5.86
N ASP A 91 -10.54 -8.22 -5.76
CA ASP A 91 -11.37 -8.68 -6.91
C ASP A 91 -12.35 -7.61 -7.41
N GLY A 92 -12.39 -6.43 -6.79
CA GLY A 92 -13.32 -5.37 -7.11
C GLY A 92 -14.64 -5.45 -6.31
N LEU A 93 -15.74 -5.01 -6.91
CA LEU A 93 -17.05 -4.98 -6.27
C LEU A 93 -17.81 -6.30 -6.50
N THR A 94 -18.21 -6.93 -5.40
CA THR A 94 -18.97 -8.17 -5.40
C THR A 94 -20.17 -8.07 -4.47
N ARG A 95 -21.22 -8.88 -4.70
CA ARG A 95 -22.38 -8.95 -3.79
C ARG A 95 -22.17 -9.91 -2.64
N THR A 96 -21.22 -10.81 -2.78
CA THR A 96 -20.86 -11.81 -1.77
C THR A 96 -19.35 -11.93 -1.69
N TYR A 97 -18.85 -12.38 -0.56
CA TYR A 97 -17.46 -12.81 -0.42
C TYR A 97 -17.39 -14.08 0.42
N ASP A 98 -16.41 -14.91 0.16
CA ASP A 98 -16.16 -16.13 0.92
C ASP A 98 -14.80 -16.03 1.59
N TYR A 99 -14.78 -15.98 2.92
CA TYR A 99 -13.56 -15.98 3.72
C TYR A 99 -13.20 -17.37 4.29
N SER A 100 -14.03 -18.38 4.04
CA SER A 100 -13.76 -19.76 4.48
C SER A 100 -12.56 -20.38 3.77
N SER A 101 -12.27 -19.92 2.55
CA SER A 101 -11.12 -20.35 1.74
C SER A 101 -9.83 -19.57 2.02
N GLY A 102 -9.86 -18.66 3.00
CA GLY A 102 -8.74 -17.78 3.35
C GLY A 102 -8.94 -16.35 2.85
N TYR A 103 -7.98 -15.49 3.17
CA TYR A 103 -8.05 -14.05 2.86
C TYR A 103 -7.27 -13.68 1.60
N TYR A 104 -7.16 -14.57 0.61
CA TYR A 104 -6.28 -14.37 -0.54
C TYR A 104 -6.70 -13.20 -1.44
N ASN A 105 -8.00 -12.88 -1.49
CA ASN A 105 -8.57 -11.78 -2.26
C ASN A 105 -8.96 -10.55 -1.41
N PHE A 106 -8.61 -10.58 -0.12
CA PHE A 106 -8.80 -9.44 0.77
C PHE A 106 -7.64 -8.46 0.63
N PHE A 107 -7.91 -7.19 0.83
CA PHE A 107 -6.84 -6.24 1.06
C PHE A 107 -6.03 -6.67 2.27
N GLN A 108 -4.72 -6.57 2.16
CA GLN A 108 -3.78 -7.00 3.20
C GLN A 108 -3.16 -5.78 3.86
N TYR A 109 -3.18 -5.73 5.20
CA TYR A 109 -2.32 -4.82 5.93
C TYR A 109 -1.06 -5.58 6.33
N PRO A 110 0.11 -5.20 5.77
CA PRO A 110 1.34 -5.94 6.00
C PRO A 110 1.82 -5.75 7.43
N TYR A 111 2.51 -6.77 7.95
CA TYR A 111 3.24 -6.66 9.20
C TYR A 111 4.36 -5.62 9.06
N ILE A 112 4.38 -4.66 9.98
CA ILE A 112 5.45 -3.67 10.08
C ILE A 112 6.03 -3.80 11.48
N ASN A 113 7.30 -4.25 11.56
CA ASN A 113 8.07 -4.16 12.80
C ASN A 113 8.45 -2.71 13.06
N GLU A 114 8.65 -2.35 14.31
CA GLU A 114 9.20 -1.04 14.68
C GLU A 114 10.55 -0.79 13.98
N ALA A 115 11.38 -1.83 13.83
CA ALA A 115 12.65 -1.78 13.11
C ALA A 115 12.51 -1.50 11.60
N ASP A 116 11.34 -1.80 11.01
CA ASP A 116 11.06 -1.61 9.58
C ASP A 116 10.44 -0.23 9.30
N ILE A 117 10.14 0.54 10.34
CA ILE A 117 9.60 1.88 10.20
C ILE A 117 10.69 2.83 9.72
N LEU A 118 10.56 3.28 8.49
CA LEU A 118 11.42 4.31 7.95
C LEU A 118 11.06 5.66 8.57
N TYR A 119 11.88 6.11 9.52
CA TYR A 119 11.75 7.45 10.07
C TYR A 119 11.97 8.47 8.96
N ARG A 120 11.05 9.42 8.87
CA ARG A 120 11.19 10.52 7.93
C ARG A 120 12.37 11.38 8.32
N VAL A 121 13.43 11.29 7.54
CA VAL A 121 14.59 12.17 7.70
C VAL A 121 14.20 13.58 7.26
N PRO A 122 14.26 14.60 8.12
CA PRO A 122 13.68 15.93 7.81
C PRO A 122 14.18 16.58 6.52
N TRP A 123 15.44 16.40 6.18
CA TRP A 123 16.04 16.98 4.98
C TRP A 123 15.53 16.36 3.67
N THR A 124 15.03 15.12 3.69
CA THR A 124 14.59 14.42 2.46
C THR A 124 13.40 15.09 1.78
N SER A 125 12.57 15.82 2.53
CA SER A 125 11.44 16.57 1.97
C SER A 125 11.84 17.77 1.11
N HIS A 126 13.10 18.20 1.23
CA HIS A 126 13.65 19.35 0.50
C HIS A 126 14.78 18.93 -0.45
N ALA A 127 15.06 17.62 -0.56
CA ALA A 127 16.13 17.08 -1.37
C ALA A 127 15.61 16.63 -2.74
N VAL A 128 16.45 16.83 -3.75
CA VAL A 128 16.28 16.20 -5.05
C VAL A 128 17.31 15.08 -5.13
N PHE A 129 16.85 13.85 -5.34
CA PHE A 129 17.70 12.69 -5.49
C PHE A 129 17.93 12.41 -6.96
N TYR A 130 19.18 12.25 -7.34
CA TYR A 130 19.57 11.80 -8.67
C TYR A 130 20.43 10.55 -8.54
N GLN A 131 19.90 9.42 -8.96
CA GLN A 131 20.61 8.16 -8.92
C GLN A 131 21.31 7.90 -10.23
N ILE A 132 22.64 7.78 -10.18
CA ILE A 132 23.48 7.46 -11.33
C ILE A 132 23.87 6.00 -11.26
N PHE A 133 23.45 5.24 -12.28
CA PHE A 133 23.94 3.88 -12.52
C PHE A 133 25.19 3.99 -13.36
N VAL A 134 26.35 3.81 -12.75
CA VAL A 134 27.67 4.02 -13.35
C VAL A 134 27.87 3.12 -14.59
N ASP A 135 27.31 1.94 -14.58
CA ASP A 135 27.36 0.95 -15.67
C ASP A 135 26.52 1.35 -16.89
N ARG A 136 25.63 2.35 -16.76
CA ARG A 136 24.69 2.79 -17.79
C ARG A 136 24.67 4.30 -18.03
N PHE A 137 25.62 4.99 -17.41
CA PHE A 137 25.76 6.43 -17.55
C PHE A 137 26.78 6.79 -18.63
N TYR A 138 26.90 8.07 -18.94
CA TYR A 138 27.86 8.53 -19.94
C TYR A 138 29.31 8.39 -19.45
N ALA A 139 30.13 7.68 -20.22
CA ALA A 139 31.56 7.59 -19.98
C ALA A 139 32.25 8.86 -20.53
N GLY A 140 32.86 9.64 -19.63
CA GLY A 140 33.60 10.85 -20.01
C GLY A 140 34.88 10.54 -20.78
N ASP A 141 35.51 9.42 -20.47
CA ASP A 141 36.75 8.92 -21.12
C ASP A 141 36.53 7.48 -21.63
N ILE A 142 36.22 7.39 -22.93
CA ILE A 142 35.95 6.11 -23.59
C ILE A 142 37.22 5.21 -23.66
N GLU A 143 38.40 5.82 -23.72
CA GLU A 143 39.66 5.05 -23.81
C GLU A 143 39.99 4.38 -22.45
N ALA A 144 39.80 5.08 -21.35
CA ALA A 144 39.94 4.49 -20.04
C ALA A 144 38.93 3.38 -19.78
N ASP A 145 37.72 3.54 -20.25
CA ASP A 145 36.60 2.60 -20.04
C ASP A 145 36.77 1.30 -20.83
N LYS A 146 37.43 1.36 -22.00
CA LYS A 146 37.74 0.15 -22.83
C LYS A 146 38.51 -0.93 -22.09
N SER A 147 39.29 -0.56 -21.08
CA SER A 147 40.06 -1.51 -20.29
C SER A 147 39.20 -2.37 -19.37
N TYR A 148 37.98 -1.94 -19.03
CA TYR A 148 37.07 -2.60 -18.11
C TYR A 148 35.88 -3.28 -18.80
N VAL A 149 35.59 -2.93 -20.06
CA VAL A 149 34.47 -3.46 -20.83
C VAL A 149 34.91 -4.69 -21.58
N ASN A 150 34.42 -5.85 -21.20
CA ASN A 150 34.69 -7.12 -21.88
C ASN A 150 33.67 -7.46 -22.98
N CYS A 151 32.60 -6.71 -23.10
CA CYS A 151 31.59 -6.90 -24.15
C CYS A 151 31.13 -5.55 -24.68
N ARG A 152 30.82 -5.50 -25.99
CA ARG A 152 30.18 -4.39 -26.64
C ARG A 152 28.67 -4.63 -26.69
N TRP A 153 27.91 -3.59 -26.95
CA TRP A 153 26.46 -3.71 -27.13
C TRP A 153 26.15 -4.77 -28.21
N GLY A 154 25.35 -5.77 -27.85
CA GLY A 154 24.98 -6.89 -28.72
C GLY A 154 25.90 -8.13 -28.64
N GLU A 155 27.03 -8.05 -27.94
CA GLU A 155 27.90 -9.19 -27.68
C GLU A 155 27.52 -9.89 -26.38
N LYS A 156 27.76 -11.20 -26.29
CA LYS A 156 27.54 -11.94 -25.04
C LYS A 156 28.49 -11.42 -23.98
N PRO A 157 28.01 -11.10 -22.78
CA PRO A 157 28.86 -10.70 -21.67
C PRO A 157 29.82 -11.85 -21.34
N MET A 158 31.12 -11.55 -21.34
CA MET A 158 32.13 -12.51 -20.90
C MET A 158 32.53 -12.18 -19.46
N PRO A 159 32.41 -13.14 -18.53
CA PRO A 159 32.87 -12.91 -17.19
C PRO A 159 34.38 -12.67 -17.18
N LYS A 160 34.81 -11.59 -16.51
CA LYS A 160 36.24 -11.42 -16.20
C LYS A 160 36.63 -12.52 -15.21
N SER A 161 37.59 -13.36 -15.60
CA SER A 161 38.33 -14.14 -14.61
C SER A 161 39.24 -13.21 -13.84
N PHE A 162 38.96 -13.05 -12.55
CA PHE A 162 39.88 -12.41 -11.61
C PHE A 162 40.93 -13.42 -11.17
#